data_3289bbe19f38014aa631d00c78bd1b5a
#
_entry.id   3289bbe19f38014aa631d00c78bd1b5a
#
_cell.length_a   1.000
_cell.length_b   1.000
_cell.length_c   1.000
_cell.angle_alpha   90.00
_cell.angle_beta   90.00
_cell.angle_gamma   90.00
#
_symmetry.space_group_name_H-M   'P 1'
#
loop_
_entity.id
_entity.type
_entity.pdbx_description
1 polymer ?
#
loop_
_entity_poly.entity_id
_entity_poly.type
_entity_poly.pdbx_seq_one_letter_code
_entity_poly.pdbx_strand_id
1 'polypeptide(L)'
;TFSMLLLVMSNNFLQLFIGWEMVGLVSYLLIGFWYTRESAITANLKAFIVNRVGDFGFLLGIAAVLYFAGTLNYGQVFAQAPLLAQKHLWLTGHFAVAAPTLISILLFAGAMGKSAQIPLHSWLPDSMEGPTPISALIHAATMVTAGIFMVARMSPLFSLSVPAMTLVLFIGATGAFFMGLIGIVQNDIKRVIAYSTLSQLGYMTAALGAGAYAGGMFHLVTHAFFKSLLFLGAGSVIIAMHHEQDMRKMGGLARYMPVTYVTFLIGAFALSGFPGFAGYFSKDAIIDAIRVSTTPGATYAYWAVLLGVLVTTIYTFRMIFLTFHGKPRMDAHTREHLKESPWVITLPLVLLAIPSLVLGGLGLSALDYGHFFGASIVNRVGDNPLLQGAGEFHGTWQFFLHGFTTPAFFLVLSGIAITWVCYILRPDWPRVLRKWFYPVVYVLEHKYFFDDLYFRGFSMGARRLGNLLWRFGDGGLIDGVMVNGSARCVRVGSSVLRRLQSGYLYHYAFAMVIGIAVIVGWLVWR
;
A
#
# COMPACT_ATOMS: atom_id res chain seq x y z
N THR A 1 1.35 14.35 -11.62
CA THR A 1 2.30 13.96 -12.70
C THR A 1 3.69 14.54 -12.44
N PHE A 2 3.84 15.88 -12.27
CA PHE A 2 5.16 16.51 -12.04
C PHE A 2 5.95 15.86 -10.91
N SER A 3 5.33 15.67 -9.74
CA SER A 3 5.98 15.04 -8.57
C SER A 3 6.46 13.61 -8.86
N MET A 4 5.67 12.86 -9.62
CA MET A 4 6.05 11.49 -10.02
C MET A 4 7.20 11.48 -11.03
N LEU A 5 7.22 12.43 -11.98
CA LEU A 5 8.35 12.57 -12.90
C LEU A 5 9.63 12.92 -12.16
N LEU A 6 9.59 13.86 -11.20
CA LEU A 6 10.74 14.19 -10.35
C LEU A 6 11.27 12.96 -9.60
N LEU A 7 10.36 12.10 -9.09
CA LEU A 7 10.71 10.86 -8.43
C LEU A 7 11.40 9.87 -9.38
N VAL A 8 10.80 9.60 -10.54
CA VAL A 8 11.29 8.58 -11.49
C VAL A 8 12.60 9.01 -12.15
N MET A 9 12.79 10.30 -12.41
CA MET A 9 14.01 10.86 -13.03
C MET A 9 15.16 11.05 -12.03
N SER A 10 15.01 10.67 -10.76
CA SER A 10 16.06 10.80 -9.77
C SER A 10 17.26 9.90 -10.06
N ASN A 11 18.47 10.41 -9.80
CA ASN A 11 19.71 9.65 -9.87
C ASN A 11 20.40 9.44 -8.50
N ASN A 12 19.73 9.88 -7.43
CA ASN A 12 20.19 9.76 -6.05
C ASN A 12 19.01 9.61 -5.08
N PHE A 13 19.30 9.07 -3.88
CA PHE A 13 18.28 8.79 -2.87
C PHE A 13 17.61 10.05 -2.30
N LEU A 14 18.31 11.19 -2.24
CA LEU A 14 17.73 12.44 -1.72
C LEU A 14 16.70 13.01 -2.69
N GLN A 15 17.02 13.07 -3.97
CA GLN A 15 16.07 13.52 -5.01
C GLN A 15 14.87 12.59 -5.11
N LEU A 16 15.11 11.28 -5.01
CA LEU A 16 14.03 10.28 -4.93
C LEU A 16 13.10 10.59 -3.76
N PHE A 17 13.64 10.87 -2.57
CA PHE A 17 12.86 11.18 -1.37
C PHE A 17 12.07 12.49 -1.51
N ILE A 18 12.67 13.53 -2.10
CA ILE A 18 11.95 14.79 -2.37
C ILE A 18 10.73 14.53 -3.27
N GLY A 19 10.91 13.82 -4.38
CA GLY A 19 9.80 13.42 -5.25
C GLY A 19 8.76 12.56 -4.54
N TRP A 20 9.21 11.64 -3.68
CA TRP A 20 8.39 10.75 -2.86
C TRP A 20 7.47 11.51 -1.90
N GLU A 21 8.01 12.50 -1.22
CA GLU A 21 7.27 13.38 -0.32
C GLU A 21 6.28 14.26 -1.06
N MET A 22 6.69 14.82 -2.21
CA MET A 22 5.80 15.62 -3.06
C MET A 22 4.62 14.81 -3.59
N VAL A 23 4.83 13.55 -3.99
CA VAL A 23 3.74 12.62 -4.38
C VAL A 23 2.77 12.41 -3.21
N GLY A 24 3.29 12.25 -1.99
CA GLY A 24 2.47 12.12 -0.78
C GLY A 24 1.62 13.36 -0.51
N LEU A 25 2.21 14.56 -0.59
CA LEU A 25 1.50 15.83 -0.41
C LEU A 25 0.40 16.03 -1.48
N VAL A 26 0.75 15.81 -2.75
CA VAL A 26 -0.20 15.97 -3.84
C VAL A 26 -1.36 15.00 -3.73
N SER A 27 -1.11 13.75 -3.30
CA SER A 27 -2.18 12.78 -3.08
C SER A 27 -3.14 13.21 -1.97
N TYR A 28 -2.62 13.76 -0.87
CA TYR A 28 -3.41 14.34 0.22
C TYR A 28 -4.37 15.41 -0.31
N LEU A 29 -3.86 16.36 -1.12
CA LEU A 29 -4.66 17.43 -1.71
C LEU A 29 -5.70 16.91 -2.71
N LEU A 30 -5.34 15.89 -3.50
CA LEU A 30 -6.22 15.32 -4.52
C LEU A 30 -7.34 14.46 -3.92
N ILE A 31 -7.07 13.67 -2.87
CA ILE A 31 -8.08 12.90 -2.14
C ILE A 31 -9.04 13.85 -1.42
N GLY A 32 -8.51 14.90 -0.79
CA GLY A 32 -9.27 15.94 -0.12
C GLY A 32 -9.86 17.01 -1.02
N PHE A 33 -10.04 16.75 -2.33
CA PHE A 33 -10.56 17.72 -3.29
C PHE A 33 -11.87 18.37 -2.81
N TRP A 34 -12.78 17.57 -2.26
CA TRP A 34 -14.00 18.06 -1.63
C TRP A 34 -13.79 18.28 -0.13
N TYR A 35 -12.94 19.24 0.21
CA TYR A 35 -12.50 19.55 1.58
C TYR A 35 -13.63 19.95 2.56
N THR A 36 -14.85 20.15 2.08
CA THR A 36 -16.03 20.40 2.90
C THR A 36 -16.76 19.12 3.32
N ARG A 37 -16.41 17.96 2.72
CA ARG A 37 -17.01 16.66 3.07
C ARG A 37 -16.18 15.99 4.15
N GLU A 38 -16.80 15.65 5.26
CA GLU A 38 -16.13 14.97 6.39
C GLU A 38 -15.49 13.64 5.98
N SER A 39 -16.16 12.86 5.10
CA SER A 39 -15.62 11.61 4.57
C SER A 39 -14.31 11.84 3.79
N ALA A 40 -14.22 12.88 2.98
CA ALA A 40 -13.02 13.21 2.21
C ALA A 40 -11.88 13.72 3.12
N ILE A 41 -12.21 14.51 4.16
CA ILE A 41 -11.24 14.98 5.16
C ILE A 41 -10.66 13.78 5.95
N THR A 42 -11.51 12.85 6.36
CA THR A 42 -11.05 11.66 7.08
C THR A 42 -10.20 10.75 6.17
N ALA A 43 -10.60 10.57 4.93
CA ALA A 43 -9.90 9.74 3.96
C ALA A 43 -8.50 10.31 3.61
N ASN A 44 -8.40 11.62 3.35
CA ASN A 44 -7.11 12.23 3.02
C ASN A 44 -6.14 12.24 4.20
N LEU A 45 -6.65 12.51 5.42
CA LEU A 45 -5.84 12.46 6.63
C LEU A 45 -5.32 11.04 6.89
N LYS A 46 -6.19 10.03 6.77
CA LYS A 46 -5.79 8.62 6.87
C LYS A 46 -4.71 8.26 5.85
N ALA A 47 -4.92 8.62 4.58
CA ALA A 47 -3.94 8.37 3.52
C ALA A 47 -2.59 9.04 3.84
N PHE A 48 -2.59 10.29 4.30
CA PHE A 48 -1.38 11.01 4.65
C PHE A 48 -0.63 10.36 5.81
N ILE A 49 -1.31 10.08 6.93
CA ILE A 49 -0.69 9.51 8.14
C ILE A 49 -0.13 8.11 7.88
N VAL A 50 -0.90 7.23 7.22
CA VAL A 50 -0.44 5.86 6.93
C VAL A 50 0.79 5.88 6.02
N ASN A 51 0.80 6.76 5.02
CA ASN A 51 1.98 6.92 4.16
C ASN A 51 3.18 7.44 4.94
N ARG A 52 3.00 8.38 5.89
CA ARG A 52 4.09 8.90 6.73
C ARG A 52 4.77 7.85 7.59
N VAL A 53 4.03 6.85 8.05
CA VAL A 53 4.63 5.69 8.75
C VAL A 53 5.60 4.95 7.82
N GLY A 54 5.22 4.73 6.56
CA GLY A 54 6.11 4.15 5.55
C GLY A 54 7.29 5.07 5.22
N ASP A 55 7.04 6.37 5.04
CA ASP A 55 8.05 7.37 4.71
C ASP A 55 9.13 7.49 5.79
N PHE A 56 8.76 7.31 7.06
CA PHE A 56 9.74 7.24 8.16
C PHE A 56 10.70 6.04 8.00
N GLY A 57 10.17 4.84 7.71
CA GLY A 57 11.00 3.68 7.40
C GLY A 57 11.91 3.94 6.19
N PHE A 58 11.37 4.57 5.14
CA PHE A 58 12.13 4.94 3.95
C PHE A 58 13.30 5.88 4.26
N LEU A 59 13.07 6.91 5.08
CA LEU A 59 14.10 7.85 5.52
C LEU A 59 15.21 7.14 6.31
N LEU A 60 14.85 6.22 7.20
CA LEU A 60 15.84 5.39 7.91
C LEU A 60 16.62 4.50 6.94
N GLY A 61 15.99 3.99 5.89
CA GLY A 61 16.67 3.25 4.82
C GLY A 61 17.71 4.11 4.09
N ILE A 62 17.37 5.35 3.76
CA ILE A 62 18.29 6.32 3.15
C ILE A 62 19.45 6.66 4.10
N ALA A 63 19.17 6.86 5.38
CA ALA A 63 20.19 7.07 6.40
C ALA A 63 21.14 5.86 6.51
N ALA A 64 20.61 4.63 6.44
CA ALA A 64 21.41 3.42 6.41
C ALA A 64 22.28 3.33 5.14
N VAL A 65 21.77 3.72 3.97
CA VAL A 65 22.57 3.83 2.74
C VAL A 65 23.73 4.79 2.95
N LEU A 66 23.48 6.00 3.47
CA LEU A 66 24.52 6.99 3.73
C LEU A 66 25.55 6.48 4.73
N TYR A 67 25.10 5.83 5.81
CA TYR A 67 25.98 5.28 6.85
C TYR A 67 26.93 4.21 6.31
N PHE A 68 26.43 3.27 5.49
CA PHE A 68 27.24 2.15 5.01
C PHE A 68 28.02 2.46 3.73
N ALA A 69 27.45 3.25 2.80
CA ALA A 69 28.07 3.56 1.50
C ALA A 69 28.81 4.91 1.49
N GLY A 70 28.54 5.82 2.43
CA GLY A 70 29.14 7.17 2.47
C GLY A 70 28.64 8.09 1.36
N THR A 71 27.66 7.70 0.57
CA THR A 71 27.13 8.45 -0.57
C THR A 71 25.65 8.10 -0.80
N LEU A 72 24.92 9.04 -1.43
CA LEU A 72 23.51 8.84 -1.84
C LEU A 72 23.37 8.72 -3.36
N ASN A 73 24.43 8.83 -4.14
CA ASN A 73 24.38 8.68 -5.59
C ASN A 73 24.22 7.20 -5.99
N TYR A 74 23.23 6.89 -6.84
CA TYR A 74 22.92 5.51 -7.22
C TYR A 74 24.12 4.77 -7.83
N GLY A 75 24.82 5.40 -8.78
CA GLY A 75 25.96 4.76 -9.44
C GLY A 75 27.06 4.37 -8.45
N GLN A 76 27.37 5.25 -7.50
CA GLN A 76 28.38 4.99 -6.47
C GLN A 76 27.94 3.93 -5.46
N VAL A 77 26.66 3.95 -5.03
CA VAL A 77 26.09 2.95 -4.10
C VAL A 77 26.07 1.58 -4.76
N PHE A 78 25.61 1.49 -6.00
CA PHE A 78 25.50 0.22 -6.73
C PHE A 78 26.88 -0.38 -7.07
N ALA A 79 27.87 0.45 -7.38
CA ALA A 79 29.24 -0.01 -7.55
C ALA A 79 29.83 -0.62 -6.26
N GLN A 80 29.39 -0.14 -5.09
CA GLN A 80 29.80 -0.67 -3.80
C GLN A 80 28.94 -1.85 -3.32
N ALA A 81 27.93 -2.30 -4.07
CA ALA A 81 27.01 -3.36 -3.65
C ALA A 81 27.72 -4.65 -3.17
N PRO A 82 28.80 -5.14 -3.83
CA PRO A 82 29.54 -6.32 -3.34
C PRO A 82 30.21 -6.09 -1.98
N LEU A 83 30.71 -4.87 -1.73
CA LEU A 83 31.31 -4.51 -0.44
C LEU A 83 30.25 -4.34 0.65
N LEU A 84 29.10 -3.80 0.31
CA LEU A 84 27.97 -3.67 1.23
C LEU A 84 27.47 -5.03 1.72
N ALA A 85 27.55 -6.07 0.89
CA ALA A 85 27.18 -7.43 1.27
C ALA A 85 27.98 -7.98 2.45
N GLN A 86 29.18 -7.46 2.68
CA GLN A 86 30.07 -7.88 3.78
C GLN A 86 29.92 -7.03 5.05
N LYS A 87 29.21 -5.89 4.96
CA LYS A 87 29.01 -4.98 6.10
C LYS A 87 27.80 -5.41 6.94
N HIS A 88 27.93 -5.24 8.26
CA HIS A 88 26.90 -5.58 9.24
C HIS A 88 26.68 -4.46 10.24
N LEU A 89 25.43 -4.28 10.69
CA LEU A 89 25.10 -3.47 11.85
C LEU A 89 24.97 -4.38 13.07
N TRP A 90 25.83 -4.17 14.06
CA TRP A 90 25.76 -4.87 15.34
C TRP A 90 24.76 -4.14 16.25
N LEU A 91 23.62 -4.77 16.54
CA LEU A 91 22.62 -4.23 17.45
C LEU A 91 22.93 -4.61 18.90
N THR A 92 23.47 -5.80 19.11
CA THR A 92 23.96 -6.28 20.41
C THR A 92 25.25 -7.09 20.15
N GLY A 93 26.01 -7.41 21.17
CA GLY A 93 27.26 -8.18 21.02
C GLY A 93 27.09 -9.54 20.29
N HIS A 94 25.85 -10.04 20.14
CA HIS A 94 25.57 -11.35 19.52
C HIS A 94 24.63 -11.27 18.31
N PHE A 95 24.03 -10.12 18.03
CA PHE A 95 23.03 -9.97 16.95
C PHE A 95 23.47 -8.91 15.95
N ALA A 96 23.79 -9.36 14.74
CA ALA A 96 24.18 -8.50 13.62
C ALA A 96 23.21 -8.66 12.45
N VAL A 97 22.87 -7.56 11.81
CA VAL A 97 22.04 -7.52 10.59
C VAL A 97 22.93 -7.10 9.42
N ALA A 98 22.89 -7.87 8.32
CA ALA A 98 23.61 -7.50 7.11
C ALA A 98 23.09 -6.18 6.53
N ALA A 99 24.00 -5.30 6.10
CA ALA A 99 23.66 -3.97 5.60
C ALA A 99 22.64 -4.00 4.44
N PRO A 100 22.74 -4.89 3.42
CA PRO A 100 21.74 -4.96 2.35
C PRO A 100 20.36 -5.35 2.87
N THR A 101 20.28 -6.22 3.88
CA THR A 101 19.01 -6.64 4.47
C THR A 101 18.34 -5.47 5.20
N LEU A 102 19.10 -4.76 6.04
CA LEU A 102 18.60 -3.60 6.76
C LEU A 102 18.11 -2.51 5.80
N ILE A 103 18.95 -2.14 4.83
CA ILE A 103 18.64 -1.12 3.83
C ILE A 103 17.38 -1.51 3.05
N SER A 104 17.33 -2.73 2.51
CA SER A 104 16.22 -3.17 1.66
C SER A 104 14.89 -3.26 2.42
N ILE A 105 14.87 -3.75 3.66
CA ILE A 105 13.65 -3.82 4.47
C ILE A 105 13.15 -2.41 4.82
N LEU A 106 14.04 -1.50 5.19
CA LEU A 106 13.68 -0.12 5.54
C LEU A 106 13.18 0.66 4.31
N LEU A 107 13.82 0.51 3.15
CA LEU A 107 13.32 1.08 1.89
C LEU A 107 11.97 0.47 1.51
N PHE A 108 11.80 -0.83 1.70
CA PHE A 108 10.53 -1.51 1.41
C PHE A 108 9.39 -1.05 2.34
N ALA A 109 9.67 -0.64 3.58
CA ALA A 109 8.66 -0.03 4.44
C ALA A 109 8.04 1.23 3.78
N GLY A 110 8.85 2.06 3.13
CA GLY A 110 8.37 3.16 2.30
C GLY A 110 7.52 2.69 1.12
N ALA A 111 7.98 1.66 0.41
CA ALA A 111 7.22 1.07 -0.69
C ALA A 111 5.86 0.53 -0.23
N MET A 112 5.78 -0.08 0.96
CA MET A 112 4.52 -0.57 1.55
C MET A 112 3.52 0.57 1.76
N GLY A 113 3.97 1.76 2.16
CA GLY A 113 3.12 2.94 2.30
C GLY A 113 2.54 3.39 0.95
N LYS A 114 3.38 3.80 0.00
CA LYS A 114 2.95 4.34 -1.30
C LYS A 114 2.25 3.30 -2.18
N SER A 115 2.76 2.08 -2.24
CA SER A 115 2.16 1.00 -3.03
C SER A 115 1.12 0.18 -2.25
N ALA A 116 0.66 0.69 -1.11
CA ALA A 116 -0.42 0.14 -0.32
C ALA A 116 -0.29 -1.37 -0.09
N GLN A 117 0.89 -1.83 0.35
CA GLN A 117 1.12 -3.22 0.71
C GLN A 117 0.72 -3.48 2.17
N ILE A 118 0.36 -4.71 2.49
CA ILE A 118 0.04 -5.13 3.86
C ILE A 118 1.25 -4.88 4.77
N PRO A 119 1.08 -4.26 5.96
CA PRO A 119 -0.15 -3.78 6.58
C PRO A 119 -0.59 -2.35 6.18
N LEU A 120 0.19 -1.55 5.48
CA LEU A 120 -0.05 -0.13 5.18
C LEU A 120 -1.00 0.12 3.98
N HIS A 121 -1.99 -0.77 3.77
CA HIS A 121 -2.87 -0.75 2.57
C HIS A 121 -4.23 -0.06 2.79
N SER A 122 -4.65 0.14 4.04
CA SER A 122 -6.05 0.48 4.36
C SER A 122 -6.51 1.86 3.88
N TRP A 123 -5.57 2.74 3.53
CA TRP A 123 -5.87 4.10 3.03
C TRP A 123 -6.38 4.11 1.57
N LEU A 124 -5.96 3.12 0.75
CA LEU A 124 -6.22 3.13 -0.69
C LEU A 124 -7.71 3.02 -1.05
N PRO A 125 -8.51 2.12 -0.46
CA PRO A 125 -9.95 2.06 -0.75
C PRO A 125 -10.72 3.31 -0.29
N ASP A 126 -10.27 3.96 0.77
CA ASP A 126 -10.92 5.17 1.29
C ASP A 126 -10.57 6.41 0.45
N SER A 127 -9.44 6.39 -0.28
CA SER A 127 -9.07 7.45 -1.24
C SER A 127 -10.04 7.60 -2.42
N MET A 128 -11.02 6.69 -2.56
CA MET A 128 -12.09 6.78 -3.57
C MET A 128 -13.07 7.93 -3.33
N GLU A 129 -12.97 8.65 -2.23
CA GLU A 129 -13.73 9.89 -1.96
C GLU A 129 -13.39 11.02 -2.95
N GLY A 130 -12.21 11.00 -3.54
CA GLY A 130 -11.81 11.96 -4.59
C GLY A 130 -12.58 11.77 -5.91
N PRO A 131 -12.57 12.78 -6.82
CA PRO A 131 -13.11 12.66 -8.18
C PRO A 131 -12.54 11.47 -8.96
N THR A 132 -13.36 10.83 -9.79
CA THR A 132 -12.96 9.61 -10.50
C THR A 132 -11.73 9.77 -11.41
N PRO A 133 -11.50 10.88 -12.14
CA PRO A 133 -10.27 11.09 -12.90
C PRO A 133 -9.02 11.12 -12.00
N ILE A 134 -9.15 11.66 -10.78
CA ILE A 134 -8.08 11.64 -9.78
C ILE A 134 -7.81 10.20 -9.31
N SER A 135 -8.86 9.42 -9.06
CA SER A 135 -8.72 8.00 -8.74
C SER A 135 -7.99 7.23 -9.85
N ALA A 136 -8.32 7.50 -11.12
CA ALA A 136 -7.60 6.91 -12.25
C ALA A 136 -6.11 7.28 -12.23
N LEU A 137 -5.77 8.55 -12.02
CA LEU A 137 -4.38 9.02 -12.00
C LEU A 137 -3.58 8.40 -10.84
N ILE A 138 -4.11 8.44 -9.61
CA ILE A 138 -3.42 7.96 -8.41
C ILE A 138 -3.20 6.44 -8.47
N HIS A 139 -4.22 5.67 -8.89
CA HIS A 139 -4.25 4.21 -8.74
C HIS A 139 -3.81 3.43 -9.96
N ALA A 140 -3.70 4.07 -11.14
CA ALA A 140 -3.27 3.37 -12.34
C ALA A 140 -1.76 3.46 -12.58
N ALA A 141 -1.19 4.69 -12.58
CA ALA A 141 0.14 4.93 -13.14
C ALA A 141 1.08 5.77 -12.24
N THR A 142 0.59 6.41 -11.16
CA THR A 142 1.43 7.37 -10.44
C THR A 142 1.76 6.94 -9.01
N MET A 143 1.00 7.38 -8.02
CA MET A 143 1.38 7.23 -6.62
C MET A 143 1.62 5.79 -6.20
N VAL A 144 0.68 4.90 -6.51
CA VAL A 144 0.73 3.50 -6.05
C VAL A 144 1.81 2.66 -6.76
N THR A 145 2.34 3.14 -7.87
CA THR A 145 3.42 2.48 -8.60
C THR A 145 4.81 2.93 -8.14
N ALA A 146 4.89 4.00 -7.34
CA ALA A 146 6.17 4.55 -6.87
C ALA A 146 7.00 3.54 -6.06
N GLY A 147 6.37 2.75 -5.20
CA GLY A 147 7.08 1.71 -4.43
C GLY A 147 7.55 0.55 -5.31
N ILE A 148 6.75 0.14 -6.31
CA ILE A 148 7.15 -0.88 -7.29
C ILE A 148 8.37 -0.41 -8.08
N PHE A 149 8.32 0.82 -8.61
CA PHE A 149 9.45 1.46 -9.29
C PHE A 149 10.69 1.51 -8.40
N MET A 150 10.56 1.96 -7.16
CA MET A 150 11.69 2.09 -6.25
C MET A 150 12.36 0.74 -5.98
N VAL A 151 11.60 -0.32 -5.70
CA VAL A 151 12.16 -1.65 -5.47
C VAL A 151 12.86 -2.19 -6.73
N ALA A 152 12.26 -2.01 -7.91
CA ALA A 152 12.88 -2.40 -9.18
C ALA A 152 14.18 -1.60 -9.45
N ARG A 153 14.18 -0.29 -9.18
CA ARG A 153 15.37 0.57 -9.35
C ARG A 153 16.49 0.20 -8.39
N MET A 154 16.14 -0.25 -7.18
CA MET A 154 17.08 -0.69 -6.14
C MET A 154 17.37 -2.20 -6.22
N SER A 155 17.08 -2.85 -7.35
CA SER A 155 17.39 -4.27 -7.57
C SER A 155 18.83 -4.68 -7.20
N PRO A 156 19.89 -3.84 -7.42
CA PRO A 156 21.24 -4.18 -7.00
C PRO A 156 21.41 -4.39 -5.50
N LEU A 157 20.57 -3.74 -4.68
CA LEU A 157 20.59 -3.90 -3.23
C LEU A 157 19.67 -5.04 -2.76
N PHE A 158 18.44 -5.12 -3.31
CA PHE A 158 17.48 -6.15 -2.94
C PHE A 158 17.97 -7.55 -3.29
N SER A 159 18.58 -7.75 -4.46
CA SER A 159 19.10 -9.06 -4.88
C SER A 159 20.23 -9.60 -4.01
N LEU A 160 20.87 -8.77 -3.19
CA LEU A 160 21.88 -9.19 -2.23
C LEU A 160 21.28 -9.75 -0.92
N SER A 161 19.97 -9.58 -0.69
CA SER A 161 19.34 -9.96 0.56
C SER A 161 18.19 -10.94 0.35
N VAL A 162 18.47 -12.22 0.53
CA VAL A 162 17.42 -13.26 0.51
C VAL A 162 16.30 -12.98 1.53
N PRO A 163 16.57 -12.56 2.79
CA PRO A 163 15.49 -12.24 3.73
C PRO A 163 14.59 -11.08 3.26
N ALA A 164 15.16 -10.03 2.64
CA ALA A 164 14.37 -8.92 2.12
C ALA A 164 13.51 -9.38 0.92
N MET A 165 14.07 -10.14 -0.02
CA MET A 165 13.31 -10.69 -1.15
C MET A 165 12.19 -11.63 -0.69
N THR A 166 12.45 -12.48 0.29
CA THR A 166 11.43 -13.37 0.89
C THR A 166 10.28 -12.56 1.50
N LEU A 167 10.59 -11.48 2.24
CA LEU A 167 9.58 -10.59 2.82
C LEU A 167 8.74 -9.92 1.72
N VAL A 168 9.39 -9.38 0.69
CA VAL A 168 8.72 -8.73 -0.45
C VAL A 168 7.82 -9.73 -1.18
N LEU A 169 8.31 -10.94 -1.44
CA LEU A 169 7.55 -12.02 -2.09
C LEU A 169 6.32 -12.42 -1.28
N PHE A 170 6.48 -12.63 0.02
CA PHE A 170 5.40 -13.05 0.91
C PHE A 170 4.31 -11.98 1.04
N ILE A 171 4.70 -10.72 1.27
CA ILE A 171 3.75 -9.60 1.36
C ILE A 171 3.03 -9.40 0.05
N GLY A 172 3.73 -9.44 -1.07
CA GLY A 172 3.15 -9.29 -2.41
C GLY A 172 2.13 -10.39 -2.71
N ALA A 173 2.50 -11.66 -2.53
CA ALA A 173 1.64 -12.81 -2.80
C ALA A 173 0.39 -12.82 -1.90
N THR A 174 0.57 -12.53 -0.61
CA THR A 174 -0.54 -12.38 0.35
C THR A 174 -1.48 -11.25 -0.08
N GLY A 175 -0.93 -10.09 -0.46
CA GLY A 175 -1.71 -8.95 -0.97
C GLY A 175 -2.46 -9.29 -2.25
N ALA A 176 -1.85 -9.99 -3.20
CA ALA A 176 -2.47 -10.38 -4.46
C ALA A 176 -3.75 -11.19 -4.24
N PHE A 177 -3.74 -12.16 -3.35
CA PHE A 177 -4.87 -13.03 -3.08
C PHE A 177 -5.89 -12.42 -2.11
N PHE A 178 -5.47 -12.02 -0.91
CA PHE A 178 -6.38 -11.61 0.15
C PHE A 178 -7.07 -10.27 -0.11
N MET A 179 -6.39 -9.30 -0.77
CA MET A 179 -7.07 -8.05 -1.14
C MET A 179 -8.09 -8.27 -2.25
N GLY A 180 -7.82 -9.21 -3.16
CA GLY A 180 -8.79 -9.63 -4.17
C GLY A 180 -10.09 -10.19 -3.57
N LEU A 181 -9.99 -11.00 -2.50
CA LEU A 181 -11.17 -11.56 -1.83
C LEU A 181 -12.09 -10.47 -1.28
N ILE A 182 -11.56 -9.37 -0.74
CA ILE A 182 -12.40 -8.23 -0.32
C ILE A 182 -13.14 -7.63 -1.50
N GLY A 183 -12.52 -7.58 -2.69
CA GLY A 183 -13.17 -7.09 -3.92
C GLY A 183 -14.47 -7.82 -4.27
N ILE A 184 -14.59 -9.12 -3.94
CA ILE A 184 -15.79 -9.92 -4.19
C ILE A 184 -17.00 -9.39 -3.40
N VAL A 185 -16.80 -8.90 -2.18
CA VAL A 185 -17.90 -8.46 -1.28
C VAL A 185 -18.23 -6.98 -1.41
N GLN A 186 -17.40 -6.18 -2.09
CA GLN A 186 -17.66 -4.75 -2.30
C GLN A 186 -18.84 -4.53 -3.26
N ASN A 187 -19.65 -3.50 -2.96
CA ASN A 187 -20.80 -3.12 -3.78
C ASN A 187 -20.61 -1.78 -4.52
N ASP A 188 -19.70 -0.96 -4.09
CA ASP A 188 -19.30 0.28 -4.76
C ASP A 188 -18.34 -0.03 -5.92
N ILE A 189 -18.67 0.44 -7.14
CA ILE A 189 -17.90 0.16 -8.36
C ILE A 189 -16.46 0.68 -8.26
N LYS A 190 -16.23 1.87 -7.67
CA LYS A 190 -14.89 2.43 -7.47
C LYS A 190 -14.11 1.60 -6.45
N ARG A 191 -14.73 1.17 -5.36
CA ARG A 191 -14.07 0.34 -4.34
C ARG A 191 -13.69 -1.04 -4.88
N VAL A 192 -14.52 -1.68 -5.72
CA VAL A 192 -14.12 -2.94 -6.39
C VAL A 192 -12.84 -2.73 -7.21
N ILE A 193 -12.78 -1.67 -8.02
CA ILE A 193 -11.60 -1.34 -8.83
C ILE A 193 -10.41 -1.00 -7.93
N ALA A 194 -10.61 -0.37 -6.76
CA ALA A 194 -9.56 -0.07 -5.79
C ALA A 194 -8.96 -1.34 -5.18
N TYR A 195 -9.79 -2.28 -4.70
CA TYR A 195 -9.30 -3.57 -4.20
C TYR A 195 -8.63 -4.41 -5.28
N SER A 196 -9.11 -4.32 -6.51
CA SER A 196 -8.41 -4.94 -7.63
C SER A 196 -7.06 -4.28 -7.91
N THR A 197 -6.88 -2.98 -7.63
CA THR A 197 -5.56 -2.32 -7.69
C THR A 197 -4.62 -2.87 -6.62
N LEU A 198 -5.09 -3.00 -5.36
CA LEU A 198 -4.32 -3.63 -4.28
C LEU A 198 -3.84 -5.03 -4.66
N SER A 199 -4.74 -5.84 -5.23
CA SER A 199 -4.40 -7.18 -5.71
C SER A 199 -3.33 -7.15 -6.80
N GLN A 200 -3.45 -6.28 -7.83
CA GLN A 200 -2.46 -6.20 -8.91
C GLN A 200 -1.11 -5.64 -8.43
N LEU A 201 -1.09 -4.68 -7.51
CA LEU A 201 0.14 -4.24 -6.85
C LEU A 201 0.78 -5.39 -6.06
N GLY A 202 -0.02 -6.26 -5.46
CA GLY A 202 0.46 -7.51 -4.86
C GLY A 202 1.18 -8.42 -5.87
N TYR A 203 0.62 -8.62 -7.07
CA TYR A 203 1.29 -9.37 -8.16
C TYR A 203 2.64 -8.75 -8.54
N MET A 204 2.70 -7.42 -8.72
CA MET A 204 3.95 -6.72 -9.03
C MET A 204 4.96 -6.89 -7.91
N THR A 205 4.55 -6.71 -6.66
CA THR A 205 5.42 -6.87 -5.49
C THR A 205 5.94 -8.31 -5.38
N ALA A 206 5.08 -9.32 -5.61
CA ALA A 206 5.49 -10.71 -5.62
C ALA A 206 6.52 -11.01 -6.74
N ALA A 207 6.34 -10.43 -7.92
CA ALA A 207 7.30 -10.52 -9.01
C ALA A 207 8.67 -9.97 -8.62
N LEU A 208 8.70 -8.78 -7.98
CA LEU A 208 9.95 -8.17 -7.50
C LEU A 208 10.63 -9.06 -6.44
N GLY A 209 9.87 -9.61 -5.49
CA GLY A 209 10.37 -10.52 -4.47
C GLY A 209 10.85 -11.86 -5.03
N ALA A 210 10.29 -12.31 -6.14
CA ALA A 210 10.76 -13.48 -6.87
C ALA A 210 12.03 -13.23 -7.70
N GLY A 211 12.47 -11.96 -7.85
CA GLY A 211 13.59 -11.57 -8.69
C GLY A 211 13.20 -11.21 -10.13
N ALA A 212 11.93 -11.27 -10.49
CA ALA A 212 11.40 -10.91 -11.80
C ALA A 212 11.12 -9.41 -11.90
N TYR A 213 12.15 -8.58 -11.73
CA TYR A 213 11.99 -7.12 -11.68
C TYR A 213 11.43 -6.55 -12.99
N ALA A 214 11.90 -7.04 -14.13
CA ALA A 214 11.40 -6.62 -15.44
C ALA A 214 9.91 -6.97 -15.61
N GLY A 215 9.50 -8.18 -15.23
CA GLY A 215 8.10 -8.61 -15.27
C GLY A 215 7.18 -7.76 -14.39
N GLY A 216 7.66 -7.39 -13.18
CA GLY A 216 6.95 -6.45 -12.31
C GLY A 216 6.75 -5.08 -12.97
N MET A 217 7.78 -4.55 -13.64
CA MET A 217 7.72 -3.28 -14.38
C MET A 217 6.86 -3.39 -15.65
N PHE A 218 6.92 -4.50 -16.37
CA PHE A 218 6.07 -4.72 -17.52
C PHE A 218 4.58 -4.77 -17.12
N HIS A 219 4.27 -5.47 -16.03
CA HIS A 219 2.90 -5.47 -15.51
C HIS A 219 2.45 -4.10 -15.04
N LEU A 220 3.35 -3.28 -14.49
CA LEU A 220 3.07 -1.88 -14.15
C LEU A 220 2.64 -1.08 -15.38
N VAL A 221 3.34 -1.24 -16.51
CA VAL A 221 3.03 -0.53 -17.75
C VAL A 221 1.66 -0.95 -18.29
N THR A 222 1.39 -2.25 -18.40
CA THR A 222 0.08 -2.74 -18.88
C THR A 222 -1.05 -2.35 -17.93
N HIS A 223 -0.80 -2.44 -16.62
CA HIS A 223 -1.73 -2.04 -15.56
C HIS A 223 -2.14 -0.57 -15.67
N ALA A 224 -1.21 0.32 -15.96
CA ALA A 224 -1.50 1.75 -16.09
C ALA A 224 -2.61 2.02 -17.11
N PHE A 225 -2.62 1.31 -18.23
CA PHE A 225 -3.63 1.48 -19.27
C PHE A 225 -4.98 0.86 -18.91
N PHE A 226 -5.02 -0.43 -18.59
CA PHE A 226 -6.32 -1.06 -18.34
C PHE A 226 -6.96 -0.57 -17.02
N LYS A 227 -6.19 -0.11 -16.04
CA LYS A 227 -6.75 0.48 -14.82
C LYS A 227 -7.31 1.88 -15.04
N SER A 228 -6.60 2.72 -15.77
CA SER A 228 -7.15 4.02 -16.17
C SER A 228 -8.45 3.84 -16.94
N LEU A 229 -8.48 2.88 -17.86
CA LEU A 229 -9.67 2.53 -18.63
C LEU A 229 -10.85 2.13 -17.73
N LEU A 230 -10.63 1.25 -16.77
CA LEU A 230 -11.68 0.80 -15.85
C LEU A 230 -12.16 1.93 -14.92
N PHE A 231 -11.27 2.75 -14.37
CA PHE A 231 -11.66 3.87 -13.52
C PHE A 231 -12.42 4.94 -14.31
N LEU A 232 -11.95 5.34 -15.48
CA LEU A 232 -12.65 6.33 -16.31
C LEU A 232 -13.97 5.79 -16.85
N GLY A 233 -14.02 4.50 -17.20
CA GLY A 233 -15.26 3.82 -17.57
C GLY A 233 -16.27 3.78 -16.42
N ALA A 234 -15.81 3.49 -15.19
CA ALA A 234 -16.66 3.62 -13.99
C ALA A 234 -17.13 5.07 -13.78
N GLY A 235 -16.26 6.05 -14.04
CA GLY A 235 -16.64 7.48 -14.01
C GLY A 235 -17.74 7.82 -15.01
N SER A 236 -17.67 7.30 -16.23
CA SER A 236 -18.71 7.43 -17.25
C SER A 236 -20.05 6.86 -16.76
N VAL A 237 -20.03 5.66 -16.17
CA VAL A 237 -21.23 5.02 -15.58
C VAL A 237 -21.80 5.87 -14.44
N ILE A 238 -20.96 6.34 -13.51
CA ILE A 238 -21.37 7.14 -12.34
C ILE A 238 -22.04 8.46 -12.78
N ILE A 239 -21.49 9.12 -13.79
CA ILE A 239 -22.08 10.35 -14.35
C ILE A 239 -23.45 10.06 -14.95
N ALA A 240 -23.59 9.02 -15.77
CA ALA A 240 -24.84 8.63 -16.39
C ALA A 240 -25.90 8.18 -15.36
N MET A 241 -25.47 7.65 -14.21
CA MET A 241 -26.32 7.19 -13.10
C MET A 241 -26.55 8.27 -12.03
N HIS A 242 -26.40 9.58 -12.36
CA HIS A 242 -26.60 10.70 -11.41
C HIS A 242 -25.81 10.54 -10.10
N HIS A 243 -24.54 10.16 -10.21
CA HIS A 243 -23.59 9.93 -9.11
C HIS A 243 -23.85 8.71 -8.22
N GLU A 244 -24.74 7.77 -8.62
CA GLU A 244 -24.88 6.50 -7.94
C GLU A 244 -23.63 5.63 -8.18
N GLN A 245 -23.08 5.03 -7.11
CA GLN A 245 -21.90 4.17 -7.14
C GLN A 245 -22.21 2.72 -6.78
N ASP A 246 -23.38 2.45 -6.19
CA ASP A 246 -23.79 1.10 -5.80
C ASP A 246 -24.26 0.28 -7.00
N MET A 247 -23.46 -0.75 -7.36
CA MET A 247 -23.76 -1.64 -8.49
C MET A 247 -25.09 -2.39 -8.32
N ARG A 248 -25.61 -2.53 -7.09
CA ARG A 248 -26.89 -3.19 -6.83
C ARG A 248 -28.08 -2.39 -7.36
N LYS A 249 -27.92 -1.08 -7.53
CA LYS A 249 -28.92 -0.17 -8.10
C LYS A 249 -28.74 0.05 -9.61
N MET A 250 -27.72 -0.55 -10.23
CA MET A 250 -27.45 -0.50 -11.66
C MET A 250 -28.11 -1.69 -12.38
N GLY A 251 -27.75 -1.92 -13.64
CA GLY A 251 -28.14 -3.08 -14.44
C GLY A 251 -28.65 -2.71 -15.81
N GLY A 252 -28.34 -3.54 -16.81
CA GLY A 252 -28.78 -3.37 -18.19
C GLY A 252 -28.16 -2.19 -18.93
N LEU A 253 -27.07 -1.58 -18.41
CA LEU A 253 -26.46 -0.36 -18.97
C LEU A 253 -25.82 -0.57 -20.35
N ALA A 254 -25.49 -1.81 -20.74
CA ALA A 254 -24.85 -2.09 -22.02
C ALA A 254 -25.62 -1.56 -23.23
N ARG A 255 -26.95 -1.50 -23.15
CA ARG A 255 -27.81 -1.00 -24.23
C ARG A 255 -27.82 0.51 -24.35
N TYR A 256 -27.61 1.21 -23.24
CA TYR A 256 -27.64 2.66 -23.18
C TYR A 256 -26.26 3.30 -23.36
N MET A 257 -25.22 2.55 -23.02
CA MET A 257 -23.82 3.03 -23.02
C MET A 257 -22.90 2.03 -23.74
N PRO A 258 -23.08 1.80 -25.05
CA PRO A 258 -22.35 0.73 -25.78
C PRO A 258 -20.84 0.99 -25.87
N VAL A 259 -20.40 2.25 -26.05
CA VAL A 259 -18.97 2.57 -26.11
C VAL A 259 -18.30 2.37 -24.75
N THR A 260 -18.91 2.89 -23.69
CA THR A 260 -18.44 2.68 -22.32
C THR A 260 -18.43 1.18 -21.98
N TYR A 261 -19.44 0.41 -22.38
CA TYR A 261 -19.51 -1.04 -22.13
C TYR A 261 -18.38 -1.80 -22.82
N VAL A 262 -18.16 -1.59 -24.12
CA VAL A 262 -17.13 -2.30 -24.89
C VAL A 262 -15.74 -1.98 -24.35
N THR A 263 -15.44 -0.71 -24.11
CA THR A 263 -14.14 -0.29 -23.58
C THR A 263 -13.92 -0.80 -22.15
N PHE A 264 -14.95 -0.81 -21.32
CA PHE A 264 -14.90 -1.38 -19.97
C PHE A 264 -14.65 -2.90 -20.01
N LEU A 265 -15.29 -3.62 -20.96
CA LEU A 265 -15.11 -5.05 -21.15
C LEU A 265 -13.68 -5.39 -21.58
N ILE A 266 -13.07 -4.58 -22.46
CA ILE A 266 -11.65 -4.70 -22.84
C ILE A 266 -10.76 -4.58 -21.60
N GLY A 267 -10.98 -3.56 -20.77
CA GLY A 267 -10.25 -3.38 -19.51
C GLY A 267 -10.43 -4.56 -18.54
N ALA A 268 -11.64 -5.13 -18.48
CA ALA A 268 -11.95 -6.27 -17.63
C ALA A 268 -11.28 -7.58 -18.09
N PHE A 269 -11.26 -7.86 -19.38
CA PHE A 269 -10.50 -8.99 -19.92
C PHE A 269 -9.00 -8.82 -19.71
N ALA A 270 -8.46 -7.61 -19.92
CA ALA A 270 -7.07 -7.31 -19.62
C ALA A 270 -6.75 -7.52 -18.13
N LEU A 271 -7.59 -7.03 -17.23
CA LEU A 271 -7.42 -7.21 -15.78
C LEU A 271 -7.46 -8.69 -15.37
N SER A 272 -8.37 -9.48 -15.95
CA SER A 272 -8.52 -10.90 -15.65
C SER A 272 -7.34 -11.74 -16.15
N GLY A 273 -6.60 -11.25 -17.14
CA GLY A 273 -5.52 -12.01 -17.79
C GLY A 273 -6.06 -12.99 -18.85
N PHE A 274 -7.09 -12.58 -19.59
CA PHE A 274 -7.59 -13.38 -20.71
C PHE A 274 -6.60 -13.33 -21.88
N PRO A 275 -6.25 -14.47 -22.51
CA PRO A 275 -5.31 -14.50 -23.65
C PRO A 275 -5.69 -13.52 -24.76
N GLY A 276 -4.69 -12.78 -25.27
CA GLY A 276 -4.88 -11.76 -26.30
C GLY A 276 -5.02 -10.34 -25.79
N PHE A 277 -5.23 -10.13 -24.49
CA PHE A 277 -5.25 -8.81 -23.87
C PHE A 277 -3.92 -8.51 -23.15
N ALA A 278 -3.58 -7.23 -23.00
CA ALA A 278 -2.28 -6.81 -22.48
C ALA A 278 -1.94 -7.40 -21.11
N GLY A 279 -2.93 -7.52 -20.23
CA GLY A 279 -2.73 -8.06 -18.88
C GLY A 279 -2.42 -9.55 -18.83
N TYR A 280 -2.82 -10.34 -19.85
CA TYR A 280 -2.44 -11.73 -19.95
C TYR A 280 -0.92 -11.88 -20.06
N PHE A 281 -0.31 -11.21 -21.03
CA PHE A 281 1.13 -11.33 -21.30
C PHE A 281 1.98 -11.02 -20.07
N SER A 282 1.65 -9.96 -19.34
CA SER A 282 2.42 -9.56 -18.18
C SER A 282 2.11 -10.39 -16.92
N LYS A 283 0.85 -10.82 -16.73
CA LYS A 283 0.47 -11.59 -15.53
C LYS A 283 0.95 -13.03 -15.60
N ASP A 284 0.83 -13.67 -16.76
CA ASP A 284 1.25 -15.05 -16.98
C ASP A 284 2.77 -15.17 -16.84
N ALA A 285 3.53 -14.21 -17.41
CA ALA A 285 4.97 -14.12 -17.21
C ALA A 285 5.38 -13.99 -15.73
N ILE A 286 4.61 -13.23 -14.92
CA ILE A 286 4.84 -13.16 -13.47
C ILE A 286 4.58 -14.50 -12.78
N ILE A 287 3.48 -15.18 -13.11
CA ILE A 287 3.13 -16.47 -12.51
C ILE A 287 4.19 -17.51 -12.81
N ASP A 288 4.66 -17.56 -14.06
CA ASP A 288 5.72 -18.48 -14.47
C ASP A 288 7.06 -18.15 -13.81
N ALA A 289 7.43 -16.87 -13.72
CA ALA A 289 8.64 -16.45 -13.04
C ALA A 289 8.62 -16.82 -11.54
N ILE A 290 7.48 -16.68 -10.85
CA ILE A 290 7.35 -17.09 -9.45
C ILE A 290 7.44 -18.61 -9.32
N ARG A 291 6.91 -19.38 -10.27
CA ARG A 291 6.96 -20.85 -10.28
C ARG A 291 8.39 -21.38 -10.28
N VAL A 292 9.28 -20.74 -11.05
CA VAL A 292 10.69 -21.17 -11.18
C VAL A 292 11.64 -20.45 -10.21
N SER A 293 11.14 -19.49 -9.43
CA SER A 293 11.96 -18.70 -8.50
C SER A 293 12.51 -19.56 -7.36
N THR A 294 13.77 -19.33 -7.05
CA THR A 294 14.48 -19.96 -5.92
C THR A 294 14.31 -19.23 -4.59
N THR A 295 13.61 -18.09 -4.58
CA THR A 295 13.36 -17.33 -3.35
C THR A 295 12.53 -18.16 -2.37
N PRO A 296 12.92 -18.25 -1.07
CA PRO A 296 12.13 -18.96 -0.08
C PRO A 296 10.68 -18.47 -0.03
N GLY A 297 9.73 -19.42 -0.03
CA GLY A 297 8.29 -19.10 -0.09
C GLY A 297 7.71 -19.01 -1.50
N ALA A 298 8.48 -19.24 -2.56
CA ALA A 298 8.00 -19.18 -3.94
C ALA A 298 6.82 -20.15 -4.20
N THR A 299 6.79 -21.33 -3.61
CA THR A 299 5.66 -22.26 -3.73
C THR A 299 4.37 -21.68 -3.16
N TYR A 300 4.41 -21.05 -1.98
CA TYR A 300 3.25 -20.34 -1.43
C TYR A 300 2.81 -19.20 -2.35
N ALA A 301 3.78 -18.41 -2.80
CA ALA A 301 3.52 -17.27 -3.67
C ALA A 301 2.89 -17.70 -4.99
N TYR A 302 3.37 -18.77 -5.61
CA TYR A 302 2.81 -19.35 -6.83
C TYR A 302 1.33 -19.70 -6.67
N TRP A 303 0.97 -20.45 -5.62
CA TRP A 303 -0.43 -20.79 -5.40
C TRP A 303 -1.31 -19.59 -5.07
N ALA A 304 -0.79 -18.63 -4.30
CA ALA A 304 -1.51 -17.41 -3.97
C ALA A 304 -1.80 -16.56 -5.22
N VAL A 305 -0.81 -16.35 -6.10
CA VAL A 305 -1.02 -15.57 -7.33
C VAL A 305 -1.87 -16.33 -8.35
N LEU A 306 -1.69 -17.65 -8.48
CA LEU A 306 -2.48 -18.48 -9.39
C LEU A 306 -3.97 -18.48 -8.99
N LEU A 307 -4.28 -18.77 -7.72
CA LEU A 307 -5.66 -18.69 -7.22
C LEU A 307 -6.20 -17.26 -7.23
N GLY A 308 -5.33 -16.27 -7.10
CA GLY A 308 -5.67 -14.86 -7.28
C GLY A 308 -6.24 -14.54 -8.66
N VAL A 309 -5.91 -15.31 -9.72
CA VAL A 309 -6.52 -15.16 -11.05
C VAL A 309 -8.02 -15.45 -11.01
N LEU A 310 -8.42 -16.55 -10.35
CA LEU A 310 -9.84 -16.89 -10.17
C LEU A 310 -10.57 -15.78 -9.41
N VAL A 311 -10.00 -15.34 -8.30
CA VAL A 311 -10.57 -14.26 -7.47
C VAL A 311 -10.71 -12.97 -8.27
N THR A 312 -9.68 -12.60 -9.04
CA THR A 312 -9.70 -11.43 -9.93
C THR A 312 -10.84 -11.50 -10.93
N THR A 313 -11.00 -12.64 -11.55
CA THR A 313 -12.05 -12.86 -12.54
C THR A 313 -13.44 -12.77 -11.91
N ILE A 314 -13.65 -13.38 -10.74
CA ILE A 314 -14.93 -13.36 -10.04
C ILE A 314 -15.36 -11.92 -9.72
N TYR A 315 -14.54 -11.10 -9.04
CA TYR A 315 -14.98 -9.74 -8.71
C TYR A 315 -15.13 -8.85 -9.94
N THR A 316 -14.32 -9.05 -10.98
CA THR A 316 -14.37 -8.27 -12.22
C THR A 316 -15.65 -8.56 -12.99
N PHE A 317 -15.97 -9.83 -13.23
CA PHE A 317 -17.18 -10.19 -13.96
C PHE A 317 -18.44 -10.01 -13.13
N ARG A 318 -18.36 -10.12 -11.79
CA ARG A 318 -19.46 -9.69 -10.90
C ARG A 318 -19.78 -8.20 -11.11
N MET A 319 -18.77 -7.36 -11.19
CA MET A 319 -18.93 -5.92 -11.45
C MET A 319 -19.58 -5.69 -12.82
N ILE A 320 -19.14 -6.40 -13.88
CA ILE A 320 -19.70 -6.29 -15.23
C ILE A 320 -21.18 -6.73 -15.24
N PHE A 321 -21.47 -7.90 -14.70
CA PHE A 321 -22.84 -8.45 -14.75
C PHE A 321 -23.82 -7.62 -13.92
N LEU A 322 -23.40 -7.08 -12.79
CA LEU A 322 -24.24 -6.20 -11.99
C LEU A 322 -24.47 -4.83 -12.63
N THR A 323 -23.47 -4.28 -13.33
CA THR A 323 -23.56 -2.92 -13.90
C THR A 323 -24.20 -2.93 -15.29
N PHE A 324 -23.70 -3.77 -16.17
CA PHE A 324 -24.05 -3.69 -17.61
C PHE A 324 -25.10 -4.69 -18.06
N HIS A 325 -25.30 -5.79 -17.32
CA HIS A 325 -26.24 -6.85 -17.68
C HIS A 325 -27.41 -6.96 -16.70
N GLY A 326 -28.30 -7.91 -16.99
CA GLY A 326 -29.47 -8.17 -16.18
C GLY A 326 -30.57 -7.12 -16.35
N LYS A 327 -31.56 -7.16 -15.44
CA LYS A 327 -32.70 -6.23 -15.45
C LYS A 327 -32.25 -4.87 -14.88
N PRO A 328 -32.70 -3.74 -15.45
CA PRO A 328 -32.48 -2.40 -14.85
C PRO A 328 -33.06 -2.34 -13.44
N ARG A 329 -32.29 -1.86 -12.48
CA ARG A 329 -32.66 -1.71 -11.07
C ARG A 329 -32.67 -0.25 -10.60
N MET A 330 -32.40 0.66 -11.54
CA MET A 330 -32.48 2.12 -11.33
C MET A 330 -33.93 2.58 -11.29
N ASP A 331 -34.13 3.77 -10.73
CA ASP A 331 -35.42 4.47 -10.73
C ASP A 331 -35.82 4.95 -12.14
N ALA A 332 -37.12 5.21 -12.33
CA ALA A 332 -37.66 5.61 -13.64
C ALA A 332 -37.03 6.90 -14.15
N HIS A 333 -36.84 7.89 -13.27
CA HIS A 333 -36.25 9.17 -13.62
C HIS A 333 -34.82 9.02 -14.17
N THR A 334 -33.94 8.27 -13.48
CA THR A 334 -32.58 7.99 -13.94
C THR A 334 -32.59 7.24 -15.28
N ARG A 335 -33.53 6.29 -15.46
CA ARG A 335 -33.62 5.51 -16.69
C ARG A 335 -34.02 6.33 -17.91
N GLU A 336 -34.91 7.31 -17.77
CA GLU A 336 -35.34 8.19 -18.87
C GLU A 336 -34.21 9.10 -19.37
N HIS A 337 -33.30 9.50 -18.48
CA HIS A 337 -32.17 10.38 -18.81
C HIS A 337 -30.88 9.62 -19.15
N LEU A 338 -30.90 8.28 -19.06
CA LEU A 338 -29.73 7.45 -19.28
C LEU A 338 -29.32 7.45 -20.76
N LYS A 339 -28.10 7.92 -21.03
CA LYS A 339 -27.49 7.98 -22.36
C LYS A 339 -25.98 7.78 -22.27
N GLU A 340 -25.36 7.49 -23.41
CA GLU A 340 -23.90 7.45 -23.52
C GLU A 340 -23.28 8.79 -23.12
N SER A 341 -22.11 8.72 -22.48
CA SER A 341 -21.35 9.89 -22.12
C SER A 341 -20.86 10.67 -23.36
N PRO A 342 -20.67 11.99 -23.26
CA PRO A 342 -20.20 12.80 -24.40
C PRO A 342 -18.82 12.36 -24.87
N TRP A 343 -18.47 12.72 -26.13
CA TRP A 343 -17.23 12.31 -26.77
C TRP A 343 -15.95 12.70 -25.98
N VAL A 344 -15.99 13.77 -25.21
CA VAL A 344 -14.90 14.21 -24.31
C VAL A 344 -14.53 13.12 -23.28
N ILE A 345 -15.50 12.27 -22.90
CA ILE A 345 -15.29 11.14 -21.99
C ILE A 345 -15.00 9.87 -22.77
N THR A 346 -15.75 9.60 -23.86
CA THR A 346 -15.63 8.33 -24.58
C THR A 346 -14.34 8.24 -25.42
N LEU A 347 -13.82 9.36 -25.93
CA LEU A 347 -12.56 9.37 -26.67
C LEU A 347 -11.37 8.89 -25.83
N PRO A 348 -11.12 9.40 -24.61
CA PRO A 348 -10.10 8.83 -23.72
C PRO A 348 -10.29 7.34 -23.43
N LEU A 349 -11.54 6.84 -23.30
CA LEU A 349 -11.79 5.42 -23.11
C LEU A 349 -11.33 4.58 -24.32
N VAL A 350 -11.63 5.03 -25.54
CA VAL A 350 -11.20 4.35 -26.76
C VAL A 350 -9.67 4.39 -26.90
N LEU A 351 -9.05 5.55 -26.63
CA LEU A 351 -7.59 5.68 -26.68
C LEU A 351 -6.87 4.79 -25.68
N LEU A 352 -7.43 4.55 -24.49
CA LEU A 352 -6.88 3.66 -23.49
C LEU A 352 -7.18 2.18 -23.77
N ALA A 353 -8.26 1.88 -24.49
CA ALA A 353 -8.61 0.51 -24.88
C ALA A 353 -7.61 -0.08 -25.87
N ILE A 354 -7.06 0.73 -26.77
CA ILE A 354 -6.07 0.28 -27.78
C ILE A 354 -4.82 -0.33 -27.11
N PRO A 355 -4.07 0.39 -26.25
CA PRO A 355 -2.90 -0.20 -25.59
C PRO A 355 -3.29 -1.33 -24.61
N SER A 356 -4.48 -1.29 -24.02
CA SER A 356 -4.98 -2.38 -23.17
C SER A 356 -5.20 -3.70 -23.95
N LEU A 357 -5.32 -3.63 -25.28
CA LEU A 357 -5.37 -4.76 -26.19
C LEU A 357 -3.96 -5.15 -26.65
N VAL A 358 -3.22 -4.22 -27.26
CA VAL A 358 -2.06 -4.59 -28.09
C VAL A 358 -0.72 -4.51 -27.36
N LEU A 359 -0.59 -3.67 -26.32
CA LEU A 359 0.70 -3.37 -25.69
C LEU A 359 1.35 -4.59 -25.03
N GLY A 360 0.55 -5.54 -24.54
CA GLY A 360 1.05 -6.77 -23.95
C GLY A 360 1.84 -7.60 -24.95
N GLY A 361 1.25 -7.85 -26.12
CA GLY A 361 1.92 -8.60 -27.18
C GLY A 361 3.13 -7.88 -27.78
N LEU A 362 3.04 -6.56 -27.97
CA LEU A 362 4.14 -5.76 -28.51
C LEU A 362 5.29 -5.57 -27.49
N GLY A 363 4.96 -5.45 -26.20
CA GLY A 363 5.94 -5.18 -25.15
C GLY A 363 6.64 -6.42 -24.62
N LEU A 364 6.06 -7.60 -24.70
CA LEU A 364 6.57 -8.82 -24.07
C LEU A 364 8.03 -9.10 -24.42
N SER A 365 8.36 -9.15 -25.72
CA SER A 365 9.71 -9.45 -26.16
C SER A 365 10.74 -8.39 -25.81
N ALA A 366 10.34 -7.11 -25.73
CA ALA A 366 11.23 -6.01 -25.44
C ALA A 366 11.43 -5.79 -23.93
N LEU A 367 10.33 -5.79 -23.16
CA LEU A 367 10.32 -5.41 -21.75
C LEU A 367 10.66 -6.58 -20.81
N ASP A 368 10.16 -7.79 -21.09
CA ASP A 368 10.39 -8.95 -20.25
C ASP A 368 11.64 -9.74 -20.63
N TYR A 369 11.75 -10.05 -21.91
CA TYR A 369 12.80 -10.93 -22.43
C TYR A 369 13.92 -10.17 -23.15
N GLY A 370 13.75 -8.88 -23.42
CA GLY A 370 14.73 -8.02 -24.08
C GLY A 370 15.63 -7.24 -23.13
N HIS A 371 16.40 -6.33 -23.71
CA HIS A 371 17.34 -5.48 -22.97
C HIS A 371 16.83 -4.04 -22.75
N PHE A 372 15.51 -3.84 -22.75
CA PHE A 372 14.92 -2.49 -22.63
C PHE A 372 15.39 -1.75 -21.36
N PHE A 373 15.43 -2.44 -20.24
CA PHE A 373 15.85 -1.84 -18.97
C PHE A 373 17.38 -1.72 -18.83
N GLY A 374 18.16 -2.41 -19.67
CA GLY A 374 19.61 -2.34 -19.65
C GLY A 374 20.23 -2.51 -18.25
N ALA A 375 21.14 -1.61 -17.90
CA ALA A 375 21.78 -1.58 -16.57
C ALA A 375 20.92 -0.96 -15.47
N SER A 376 19.68 -0.52 -15.77
CA SER A 376 18.79 0.10 -14.79
C SER A 376 18.17 -0.91 -13.84
N ILE A 377 18.04 -2.17 -14.28
CA ILE A 377 17.60 -3.32 -13.49
C ILE A 377 18.71 -4.36 -13.52
N VAL A 378 19.20 -4.76 -12.34
CA VAL A 378 20.27 -5.74 -12.21
C VAL A 378 19.73 -6.95 -11.48
N ASN A 379 19.80 -8.11 -12.13
CA ASN A 379 19.55 -9.40 -11.51
C ASN A 379 20.89 -10.06 -11.14
N ARG A 380 20.90 -10.92 -10.12
CA ARG A 380 22.06 -11.80 -9.88
C ARG A 380 22.36 -12.61 -11.16
N VAL A 381 23.61 -12.70 -11.52
CA VAL A 381 24.04 -13.56 -12.61
C VAL A 381 23.59 -15.00 -12.33
N GLY A 382 22.76 -15.56 -13.20
CA GLY A 382 22.17 -16.90 -13.04
C GLY A 382 20.82 -17.00 -12.35
N ASP A 383 20.32 -15.93 -11.71
CA ASP A 383 19.09 -15.94 -10.90
C ASP A 383 17.95 -15.03 -11.46
N ASN A 384 17.90 -14.81 -12.76
CA ASN A 384 16.73 -14.14 -13.36
C ASN A 384 15.66 -15.19 -13.72
N PRO A 385 14.55 -15.29 -12.95
CA PRO A 385 13.51 -16.28 -13.20
C PRO A 385 12.84 -16.13 -14.57
N LEU A 386 12.77 -14.90 -15.12
CA LEU A 386 12.25 -14.65 -16.46
C LEU A 386 13.15 -15.30 -17.54
N LEU A 387 14.47 -15.19 -17.38
CA LEU A 387 15.43 -15.80 -18.31
C LEU A 387 15.53 -17.32 -18.14
N GLN A 388 15.32 -17.86 -16.94
CA GLN A 388 15.24 -19.30 -16.71
C GLN A 388 14.01 -19.91 -17.37
N GLY A 389 12.87 -19.18 -17.35
CA GLY A 389 11.68 -19.48 -18.17
C GLY A 389 11.85 -19.18 -19.66
N ALA A 390 12.82 -18.34 -20.02
CA ALA A 390 13.07 -17.93 -21.43
C ALA A 390 13.59 -19.07 -22.33
N GLY A 391 14.12 -20.16 -21.75
CA GLY A 391 14.37 -21.38 -22.53
C GLY A 391 13.13 -21.93 -23.24
N GLU A 392 11.94 -21.53 -22.79
CA GLU A 392 10.63 -21.84 -23.38
C GLU A 392 10.04 -20.66 -24.20
N PHE A 393 10.70 -19.48 -24.22
CA PHE A 393 10.19 -18.33 -24.98
C PHE A 393 10.56 -18.44 -26.48
N HIS A 394 9.63 -18.91 -27.25
CA HIS A 394 9.76 -19.06 -28.70
C HIS A 394 9.04 -17.95 -29.50
N GLY A 395 8.83 -16.79 -28.90
CA GLY A 395 8.18 -15.63 -29.50
C GLY A 395 6.76 -15.34 -28.97
N THR A 396 6.31 -14.11 -29.20
CA THR A 396 5.02 -13.60 -28.66
C THR A 396 3.82 -14.41 -29.16
N TRP A 397 3.84 -14.87 -30.39
CA TRP A 397 2.74 -15.66 -30.96
C TRP A 397 2.61 -17.03 -30.27
N GLN A 398 3.71 -17.71 -30.02
CA GLN A 398 3.69 -18.99 -29.36
C GLN A 398 3.30 -18.84 -27.88
N PHE A 399 3.77 -17.79 -27.20
CA PHE A 399 3.32 -17.45 -25.86
C PHE A 399 1.81 -17.21 -25.80
N PHE A 400 1.24 -16.50 -26.78
CA PHE A 400 -0.20 -16.30 -26.91
C PHE A 400 -0.96 -17.62 -27.06
N LEU A 401 -0.51 -18.53 -27.93
CA LEU A 401 -1.16 -19.83 -28.14
C LEU A 401 -1.04 -20.73 -26.89
N HIS A 402 0.12 -20.72 -26.25
CA HIS A 402 0.34 -21.46 -25.00
C HIS A 402 -0.64 -21.01 -23.90
N GLY A 403 -1.02 -19.74 -23.89
CA GLY A 403 -1.97 -19.19 -22.93
C GLY A 403 -3.27 -19.97 -22.79
N PHE A 404 -3.78 -20.55 -23.86
CA PHE A 404 -5.02 -21.34 -23.83
C PHE A 404 -4.87 -22.71 -23.16
N THR A 405 -3.65 -23.14 -22.84
CA THR A 405 -3.35 -24.40 -22.17
C THR A 405 -2.93 -24.23 -20.71
N THR A 406 -2.72 -22.98 -20.26
CA THR A 406 -2.27 -22.69 -18.90
C THR A 406 -3.36 -22.90 -17.85
N PRO A 407 -2.99 -23.32 -16.61
CA PRO A 407 -3.94 -23.38 -15.51
C PRO A 407 -4.65 -22.03 -15.24
N ALA A 408 -3.96 -20.91 -15.47
CA ALA A 408 -4.52 -19.57 -15.31
C ALA A 408 -5.72 -19.32 -16.22
N PHE A 409 -5.65 -19.76 -17.49
CA PHE A 409 -6.78 -19.65 -18.43
C PHE A 409 -8.02 -20.40 -17.96
N PHE A 410 -7.87 -21.63 -17.49
CA PHE A 410 -9.00 -22.41 -16.97
C PHE A 410 -9.60 -21.76 -15.71
N LEU A 411 -8.79 -21.11 -14.87
CA LEU A 411 -9.28 -20.34 -13.73
C LEU A 411 -10.04 -19.07 -14.18
N VAL A 412 -9.61 -18.40 -15.24
CA VAL A 412 -10.36 -17.29 -15.83
C VAL A 412 -11.72 -17.77 -16.35
N LEU A 413 -11.77 -18.84 -17.15
CA LEU A 413 -13.02 -19.40 -17.66
C LEU A 413 -13.95 -19.83 -16.51
N SER A 414 -13.41 -20.49 -15.49
CA SER A 414 -14.18 -20.91 -14.31
C SER A 414 -14.75 -19.71 -13.56
N GLY A 415 -13.98 -18.64 -13.37
CA GLY A 415 -14.43 -17.42 -12.72
C GLY A 415 -15.56 -16.72 -13.49
N ILE A 416 -15.46 -16.65 -14.82
CA ILE A 416 -16.51 -16.11 -15.68
C ILE A 416 -17.78 -16.98 -15.55
N ALA A 417 -17.65 -18.31 -15.66
CA ALA A 417 -18.78 -19.24 -15.57
C ALA A 417 -19.47 -19.15 -14.21
N ILE A 418 -18.71 -19.17 -13.10
CA ILE A 418 -19.25 -19.04 -11.75
C ILE A 418 -20.05 -17.74 -11.61
N THR A 419 -19.48 -16.62 -12.04
CA THR A 419 -20.16 -15.32 -11.93
C THR A 419 -21.36 -15.22 -12.85
N TRP A 420 -21.30 -15.77 -14.05
CA TRP A 420 -22.43 -15.80 -14.96
C TRP A 420 -23.61 -16.61 -14.39
N VAL A 421 -23.33 -17.79 -13.84
CA VAL A 421 -24.34 -18.61 -13.16
C VAL A 421 -24.93 -17.84 -11.97
N CYS A 422 -24.09 -17.27 -11.10
CA CYS A 422 -24.54 -16.61 -9.87
C CYS A 422 -25.33 -15.32 -10.11
N TYR A 423 -24.98 -14.53 -11.12
CA TYR A 423 -25.57 -13.20 -11.29
C TYR A 423 -26.55 -13.07 -12.46
N ILE A 424 -26.51 -13.99 -13.43
CA ILE A 424 -27.42 -13.98 -14.60
C ILE A 424 -28.41 -15.12 -14.53
N LEU A 425 -27.97 -16.38 -14.37
CA LEU A 425 -28.88 -17.54 -14.39
C LEU A 425 -29.61 -17.75 -13.06
N ARG A 426 -28.94 -17.61 -11.94
CA ARG A 426 -29.43 -17.87 -10.58
C ARG A 426 -29.14 -16.71 -9.63
N PRO A 427 -29.78 -15.55 -9.79
CA PRO A 427 -29.47 -14.34 -9.00
C PRO A 427 -29.78 -14.48 -7.50
N ASP A 428 -30.41 -15.55 -7.07
CA ASP A 428 -30.64 -15.88 -5.65
C ASP A 428 -29.44 -16.58 -4.99
N TRP A 429 -28.58 -17.24 -5.76
CA TRP A 429 -27.44 -17.99 -5.24
C TRP A 429 -26.47 -17.14 -4.42
N PRO A 430 -26.10 -15.90 -4.80
CA PRO A 430 -25.24 -15.06 -3.97
C PRO A 430 -25.77 -14.84 -2.55
N ARG A 431 -27.12 -14.78 -2.38
CA ARG A 431 -27.74 -14.64 -1.05
C ARG A 431 -27.60 -15.94 -0.23
N VAL A 432 -27.73 -17.11 -0.87
CA VAL A 432 -27.55 -18.40 -0.22
C VAL A 432 -26.09 -18.62 0.17
N LEU A 433 -25.16 -18.37 -0.76
CA LEU A 433 -23.72 -18.48 -0.52
C LEU A 433 -23.29 -17.55 0.61
N ARG A 434 -23.79 -16.30 0.66
CA ARG A 434 -23.52 -15.37 1.76
C ARG A 434 -23.96 -15.93 3.12
N LYS A 435 -25.06 -16.66 3.20
CA LYS A 435 -25.49 -17.28 4.46
C LYS A 435 -24.56 -18.44 4.87
N TRP A 436 -24.17 -19.29 3.92
CA TRP A 436 -23.31 -20.45 4.21
C TRP A 436 -21.89 -20.01 4.61
N PHE A 437 -21.35 -19.01 3.94
CA PHE A 437 -20.01 -18.47 4.20
C PHE A 437 -20.03 -17.21 5.07
N TYR A 438 -21.10 -17.01 5.88
CA TYR A 438 -21.28 -15.80 6.69
C TYR A 438 -20.03 -15.42 7.52
N PRO A 439 -19.34 -16.33 8.24
CA PRO A 439 -18.14 -15.95 9.01
C PRO A 439 -17.04 -15.37 8.13
N VAL A 440 -16.82 -15.95 6.94
CA VAL A 440 -15.81 -15.46 5.99
C VAL A 440 -16.23 -14.11 5.42
N VAL A 441 -17.48 -13.99 4.99
CA VAL A 441 -18.03 -12.73 4.46
C VAL A 441 -17.95 -11.62 5.51
N TYR A 442 -18.25 -11.92 6.77
CA TYR A 442 -18.13 -10.97 7.88
C TYR A 442 -16.70 -10.43 8.03
N VAL A 443 -15.69 -11.30 8.00
CA VAL A 443 -14.28 -10.90 8.05
C VAL A 443 -13.88 -10.03 6.84
N LEU A 444 -14.36 -10.39 5.64
CA LEU A 444 -14.07 -9.63 4.42
C LEU A 444 -14.77 -8.25 4.40
N GLU A 445 -16.02 -8.17 4.86
CA GLU A 445 -16.75 -6.90 4.99
C GLU A 445 -16.09 -5.95 6.00
N HIS A 446 -15.48 -6.50 7.06
CA HIS A 446 -14.68 -5.74 8.03
C HIS A 446 -13.21 -5.58 7.62
N LYS A 447 -12.87 -5.88 6.34
CA LYS A 447 -11.51 -5.66 5.78
C LYS A 447 -10.40 -6.29 6.64
N TYR A 448 -10.63 -7.51 7.11
CA TYR A 448 -9.75 -8.23 8.06
C TYR A 448 -9.47 -7.46 9.37
N PHE A 449 -10.33 -6.55 9.77
CA PHE A 449 -10.23 -5.71 10.98
C PHE A 449 -8.99 -4.81 11.05
N PHE A 450 -8.31 -4.55 9.93
CA PHE A 450 -7.14 -3.64 9.94
C PHE A 450 -7.50 -2.22 10.36
N ASP A 451 -8.65 -1.69 9.93
CA ASP A 451 -9.12 -0.37 10.34
C ASP A 451 -9.42 -0.33 11.86
N ASP A 452 -10.00 -1.39 12.41
CA ASP A 452 -10.22 -1.53 13.86
C ASP A 452 -8.91 -1.60 14.64
N LEU A 453 -7.93 -2.37 14.13
CA LEU A 453 -6.60 -2.47 14.74
C LEU A 453 -5.92 -1.10 14.78
N TYR A 454 -5.98 -0.33 13.70
CA TYR A 454 -5.36 1.00 13.65
C TYR A 454 -6.06 1.98 14.58
N PHE A 455 -7.38 2.01 14.57
CA PHE A 455 -8.13 2.94 15.40
C PHE A 455 -8.08 2.56 16.88
N ARG A 456 -8.43 1.31 17.22
CA ARG A 456 -8.52 0.87 18.63
C ARG A 456 -7.15 0.54 19.23
N GLY A 457 -6.26 -0.10 18.46
CA GLY A 457 -4.92 -0.46 18.91
C GLY A 457 -4.01 0.76 19.00
N PHE A 458 -3.69 1.37 17.85
CA PHE A 458 -2.69 2.43 17.79
C PHE A 458 -3.25 3.79 18.25
N SER A 459 -4.33 4.29 17.64
CA SER A 459 -4.82 5.65 17.93
C SER A 459 -5.35 5.78 19.36
N MET A 460 -6.26 4.89 19.76
CA MET A 460 -6.77 4.92 21.13
C MET A 460 -5.72 4.51 22.16
N GLY A 461 -4.83 3.57 21.81
CA GLY A 461 -3.69 3.17 22.64
C GLY A 461 -2.75 4.34 22.92
N ALA A 462 -2.37 5.09 21.89
CA ALA A 462 -1.53 6.29 22.02
C ALA A 462 -2.21 7.36 22.91
N ARG A 463 -3.51 7.59 22.71
CA ARG A 463 -4.27 8.52 23.58
C ARG A 463 -4.31 8.06 25.04
N ARG A 464 -4.50 6.76 25.30
CA ARG A 464 -4.49 6.21 26.67
C ARG A 464 -3.11 6.36 27.30
N LEU A 465 -2.06 6.04 26.55
CA LEU A 465 -0.68 6.22 27.02
C LEU A 465 -0.37 7.70 27.27
N GLY A 466 -0.75 8.59 26.35
CA GLY A 466 -0.58 10.03 26.54
C GLY A 466 -1.30 10.56 27.78
N ASN A 467 -2.54 10.14 28.03
CA ASN A 467 -3.29 10.50 29.22
C ASN A 467 -2.64 9.97 30.52
N LEU A 468 -2.07 8.76 30.44
CA LEU A 468 -1.36 8.17 31.58
C LEU A 468 -0.08 8.95 31.88
N LEU A 469 0.74 9.23 30.85
CA LEU A 469 1.96 10.02 31.00
C LEU A 469 1.67 11.43 31.49
N TRP A 470 0.64 12.09 30.95
CA TRP A 470 0.21 13.40 31.40
C TRP A 470 -0.24 13.38 32.85
N ARG A 471 -1.09 12.41 33.25
CA ARG A 471 -1.64 12.36 34.63
C ARG A 471 -0.58 12.03 35.68
N PHE A 472 0.29 11.03 35.40
CA PHE A 472 1.30 10.56 36.34
C PHE A 472 2.65 11.28 36.16
N GLY A 473 3.09 11.51 34.97
CA GLY A 473 4.35 12.19 34.68
C GLY A 473 4.25 13.69 34.94
N ASP A 474 3.48 14.38 34.09
CA ASP A 474 3.40 15.84 34.19
C ASP A 474 2.67 16.29 35.44
N GLY A 475 1.40 15.88 35.63
CA GLY A 475 0.58 16.34 36.76
C GLY A 475 1.01 15.77 38.10
N GLY A 476 1.40 14.49 38.18
CA GLY A 476 1.80 13.84 39.43
C GLY A 476 3.25 14.13 39.79
N LEU A 477 4.20 13.74 38.97
CA LEU A 477 5.63 13.82 39.31
C LEU A 477 6.16 15.24 39.13
N ILE A 478 6.02 15.83 37.96
CA ILE A 478 6.62 17.14 37.65
C ILE A 478 5.90 18.23 38.46
N ASP A 479 4.62 18.45 38.20
CA ASP A 479 3.87 19.53 38.88
C ASP A 479 3.60 19.24 40.36
N GLY A 480 3.18 18.00 40.69
CA GLY A 480 2.79 17.62 42.03
C GLY A 480 3.97 17.51 43.00
N VAL A 481 4.99 16.70 42.64
CA VAL A 481 6.12 16.42 43.53
C VAL A 481 7.25 17.43 43.34
N MET A 482 7.73 17.62 42.13
CA MET A 482 8.93 18.44 41.88
C MET A 482 8.64 19.93 42.08
N VAL A 483 7.60 20.48 41.47
CA VAL A 483 7.29 21.92 41.53
C VAL A 483 6.54 22.26 42.80
N ASN A 484 5.31 21.77 42.94
CA ASN A 484 4.46 22.14 44.10
C ASN A 484 4.92 21.46 45.39
N GLY A 485 5.51 20.27 45.33
CA GLY A 485 6.07 19.56 46.46
C GLY A 485 7.24 20.30 47.09
N SER A 486 8.22 20.72 46.26
CA SER A 486 9.36 21.52 46.73
C SER A 486 8.92 22.86 47.35
N ALA A 487 7.97 23.56 46.69
CA ALA A 487 7.38 24.77 47.21
C ALA A 487 6.66 24.54 48.55
N ARG A 488 5.95 23.39 48.70
CA ARG A 488 5.32 23.00 49.96
C ARG A 488 6.34 22.70 51.03
N CYS A 489 7.44 22.02 50.74
CA CYS A 489 8.53 21.76 51.68
C CYS A 489 9.12 23.06 52.22
N VAL A 490 9.44 24.02 51.32
CA VAL A 490 9.93 25.34 51.73
C VAL A 490 8.92 26.09 52.59
N ARG A 491 7.63 26.04 52.24
CA ARG A 491 6.56 26.67 53.04
C ARG A 491 6.42 26.05 54.44
N VAL A 492 6.47 24.72 54.52
CA VAL A 492 6.42 24.02 55.83
C VAL A 492 7.67 24.35 56.63
N GLY A 493 8.86 24.29 56.04
CA GLY A 493 10.11 24.70 56.71
C GLY A 493 10.06 26.13 57.21
N SER A 494 9.58 27.07 56.40
CA SER A 494 9.37 28.46 56.82
C SER A 494 8.40 28.58 58.00
N SER A 495 7.28 27.82 58.01
CA SER A 495 6.30 27.86 59.10
C SER A 495 6.86 27.30 60.40
N VAL A 496 7.74 26.28 60.33
CA VAL A 496 8.43 25.73 61.51
C VAL A 496 9.45 26.75 62.04
N LEU A 497 10.26 27.32 61.17
CA LEU A 497 11.26 28.33 61.53
C LEU A 497 10.59 29.58 62.19
N ARG A 498 9.45 30.02 61.65
CA ARG A 498 8.69 31.12 62.26
C ARG A 498 8.24 30.84 63.69
N ARG A 499 7.94 29.61 64.05
CA ARG A 499 7.56 29.23 65.43
C ARG A 499 8.75 29.30 66.39
N LEU A 500 9.97 29.18 65.95
CA LEU A 500 11.20 29.36 66.69
C LEU A 500 11.47 30.85 66.99
N GLN A 501 10.95 31.75 66.22
CA GLN A 501 11.05 33.19 66.36
C GLN A 501 9.88 33.67 67.31
N SER A 502 10.07 33.57 68.62
CA SER A 502 9.06 33.95 69.63
C SER A 502 8.86 35.46 69.77
N GLY A 503 9.77 36.28 69.24
CA GLY A 503 9.76 37.74 69.37
C GLY A 503 10.21 38.26 70.71
N TYR A 504 10.45 37.38 71.69
CA TYR A 504 10.87 37.76 73.06
C TYR A 504 12.40 37.65 73.15
N LEU A 505 13.04 38.76 73.49
CA LEU A 505 14.50 38.87 73.57
C LEU A 505 15.12 37.83 74.53
N TYR A 506 14.47 37.57 75.69
CA TYR A 506 14.97 36.61 76.67
C TYR A 506 15.01 35.15 76.17
N HIS A 507 14.15 34.75 75.23
CA HIS A 507 14.22 33.42 74.63
C HIS A 507 15.48 33.25 73.82
N TYR A 508 15.86 34.28 73.08
CA TYR A 508 17.08 34.24 72.23
C TYR A 508 18.33 34.30 73.13
N ALA A 509 18.32 35.16 74.18
CA ALA A 509 19.43 35.21 75.12
C ALA A 509 19.63 33.87 75.86
N PHE A 510 18.53 33.22 76.30
CA PHE A 510 18.58 31.89 76.88
C PHE A 510 19.12 30.81 75.94
N ALA A 511 18.67 30.79 74.74
CA ALA A 511 19.19 29.88 73.68
C ALA A 511 20.66 30.07 73.42
N MET A 512 21.15 31.33 73.36
CA MET A 512 22.59 31.63 73.21
C MET A 512 23.42 31.14 74.41
N VAL A 513 22.90 31.31 75.64
CA VAL A 513 23.58 30.81 76.87
C VAL A 513 23.70 29.29 76.86
N ILE A 514 22.61 28.58 76.46
CA ILE A 514 22.65 27.12 76.28
C ILE A 514 23.66 26.74 75.21
N GLY A 515 23.64 27.41 74.08
CA GLY A 515 24.57 27.13 72.95
C GLY A 515 26.04 27.32 73.42
N ILE A 516 26.34 28.37 74.15
CA ILE A 516 27.69 28.60 74.71
C ILE A 516 28.04 27.49 75.69
N ALA A 517 27.12 27.13 76.63
CA ALA A 517 27.37 26.06 77.59
C ALA A 517 27.65 24.70 76.92
N VAL A 518 26.90 24.36 75.85
CA VAL A 518 27.10 23.14 75.06
C VAL A 518 28.49 23.18 74.36
N ILE A 519 28.85 24.29 73.72
CA ILE A 519 30.13 24.44 73.04
C ILE A 519 31.29 24.34 74.02
N VAL A 520 31.21 25.04 75.16
CA VAL A 520 32.22 25.01 76.23
C VAL A 520 32.29 23.60 76.83
N GLY A 521 31.18 22.97 77.13
CA GLY A 521 31.13 21.60 77.64
C GLY A 521 31.79 20.61 76.70
N TRP A 522 31.55 20.75 75.37
CA TRP A 522 32.15 19.93 74.37
C TRP A 522 33.66 20.16 74.25
N LEU A 523 34.11 21.42 74.37
CA LEU A 523 35.54 21.77 74.33
C LEU A 523 36.28 21.29 75.58
N VAL A 524 35.65 21.29 76.76
CA VAL A 524 36.26 20.79 77.98
C VAL A 524 36.30 19.27 78.09
N TRP A 525 35.37 18.59 77.39
CA TRP A 525 35.34 17.13 77.39
C TRP A 525 36.28 16.52 76.29
N ARG A 526 36.77 17.33 75.42
CA ARG A 526 37.81 16.95 74.41
C ARG A 526 39.20 17.23 74.97
#